data_8376490f59d112aac3e6cb739ac61dc9
#
_entry.id   8376490f59d112aac3e6cb739ac61dc9
#
_cell.length_a   1.000
_cell.length_b   1.000
_cell.length_c   1.000
_cell.angle_alpha   90.00
_cell.angle_beta   90.00
_cell.angle_gamma   90.00
#
_symmetry.space_group_name_H-M   'P 1'
#
loop_
_entity.id
_entity.type
_entity.pdbx_description
1 polymer ?
#
loop_
_entity_poly.entity_id
_entity_poly.type
_entity_poly.pdbx_seq_one_letter_code
_entity_poly.pdbx_strand_id
1 'polypeptide(L)'
;MKKSNQMVEKGSQAYYERQVSMGRSTLLVVLCLTVANLLLLLSNTNFYLLFSASVPYYLTILARGYDLAAFGAVNQTYTWAAVAVSAVVLGLFLLFWLMSKKNSNWLVPGLVLFGFDSLCLLLMCRFIFGGFADSLLDLCMHGWVIYELAVSIRAARRLRDGAYKV
;
A
#
# COMPACT_ATOMS: atom_id res chain seq x y z
N MET A 1 0.05 -34.53 9.11
CA MET A 1 0.07 -34.36 7.64
C MET A 1 1.28 -33.53 7.24
N LYS A 2 2.35 -34.14 6.69
CA LYS A 2 3.52 -33.42 6.15
C LYS A 2 3.09 -32.77 4.83
N LYS A 3 2.87 -31.43 4.77
CA LYS A 3 2.85 -30.72 3.50
C LYS A 3 4.25 -30.84 2.90
N SER A 4 4.39 -31.66 1.88
CA SER A 4 5.60 -31.76 1.06
C SER A 4 5.89 -30.35 0.51
N ASN A 5 7.06 -29.81 0.83
CA ASN A 5 7.63 -28.64 0.18
C ASN A 5 8.05 -29.03 -1.26
N GLN A 6 7.08 -29.38 -2.10
CA GLN A 6 7.35 -29.49 -3.53
C GLN A 6 7.68 -28.10 -4.03
N MET A 7 8.89 -27.91 -4.52
CA MET A 7 9.27 -26.71 -5.26
C MET A 7 8.31 -26.58 -6.44
N VAL A 8 7.44 -25.56 -6.40
CA VAL A 8 6.47 -25.32 -7.45
C VAL A 8 7.23 -24.96 -8.73
N GLU A 9 7.09 -25.78 -9.78
CA GLU A 9 7.78 -25.59 -11.04
C GLU A 9 7.40 -24.23 -11.65
N LYS A 10 8.43 -23.44 -12.03
CA LYS A 10 8.23 -22.13 -12.64
C LYS A 10 7.47 -22.27 -13.97
N GLY A 11 6.35 -21.57 -14.07
CA GLY A 11 5.47 -21.60 -15.24
C GLY A 11 4.30 -22.57 -15.12
N SER A 12 4.20 -23.36 -14.03
CA SER A 12 3.02 -24.21 -13.74
C SER A 12 1.83 -23.35 -13.28
N GLN A 13 0.62 -23.90 -13.36
CA GLN A 13 -0.59 -23.27 -12.85
C GLN A 13 -0.42 -22.88 -11.37
N ALA A 14 0.06 -23.80 -10.54
CA ALA A 14 0.28 -23.57 -9.12
C ALA A 14 1.28 -22.41 -8.84
N TYR A 15 2.29 -22.23 -9.70
CA TYR A 15 3.20 -21.09 -9.63
C TYR A 15 2.46 -19.76 -9.79
N TYR A 16 1.61 -19.64 -10.81
CA TYR A 16 0.87 -18.40 -11.06
C TYR A 16 -0.21 -18.14 -10.03
N GLU A 17 -0.89 -19.16 -9.51
CA GLU A 17 -1.85 -19.04 -8.41
C GLU A 17 -1.16 -18.50 -7.14
N ARG A 18 0.05 -18.99 -6.84
CA ARG A 18 0.86 -18.48 -5.73
C ARG A 18 1.22 -17.02 -5.91
N GLN A 19 1.63 -16.60 -7.13
CA GLN A 19 1.96 -15.20 -7.42
C GLN A 19 0.74 -14.27 -7.21
N VAL A 20 -0.45 -14.68 -7.67
CA VAL A 20 -1.69 -13.92 -7.44
C VAL A 20 -2.01 -13.83 -5.95
N SER A 21 -1.81 -14.91 -5.20
CA SER A 21 -1.99 -14.92 -3.75
C SER A 21 -1.02 -13.96 -3.05
N MET A 22 0.23 -13.89 -3.50
CA MET A 22 1.24 -12.96 -2.96
C MET A 22 0.79 -11.50 -3.16
N GLY A 23 0.33 -11.09 -4.35
CA GLY A 23 -0.16 -9.74 -4.59
C GLY A 23 -1.36 -9.35 -3.71
N ARG A 24 -2.28 -10.30 -3.45
CA ARG A 24 -3.37 -10.08 -2.49
C ARG A 24 -2.85 -9.86 -1.07
N SER A 25 -1.87 -10.67 -0.65
CA SER A 25 -1.23 -10.53 0.66
C SER A 25 -0.50 -9.20 0.77
N THR A 26 0.19 -8.76 -0.28
CA THR A 26 0.87 -7.45 -0.34
C THR A 26 -0.11 -6.30 -0.13
N LEU A 27 -1.28 -6.30 -0.81
CA LEU A 27 -2.31 -5.29 -0.58
C LEU A 27 -2.82 -5.28 0.87
N LEU A 28 -3.01 -6.47 1.47
CA LEU A 28 -3.42 -6.57 2.87
C LEU A 28 -2.35 -6.05 3.81
N VAL A 29 -1.08 -6.35 3.57
CA VAL A 29 0.04 -5.87 4.40
C VAL A 29 0.13 -4.35 4.31
N VAL A 30 0.05 -3.75 3.12
CA VAL A 30 0.01 -2.29 2.94
C VAL A 30 -1.14 -1.68 3.75
N LEU A 31 -2.34 -2.24 3.63
CA LEU A 31 -3.51 -1.77 4.38
C LEU A 31 -3.28 -1.82 5.90
N CYS A 32 -2.85 -2.97 6.43
CA CYS A 32 -2.65 -3.14 7.87
C CYS A 32 -1.56 -2.20 8.41
N LEU A 33 -0.43 -2.05 7.69
CA LEU A 33 0.66 -1.18 8.12
C LEU A 33 0.27 0.30 8.02
N THR A 34 -0.54 0.69 7.03
CA THR A 34 -1.06 2.06 6.93
C THR A 34 -2.00 2.37 8.10
N VAL A 35 -2.90 1.45 8.46
CA VAL A 35 -3.75 1.61 9.64
C VAL A 35 -2.90 1.74 10.91
N ALA A 36 -1.91 0.86 11.08
CA ALA A 36 -1.00 0.91 12.24
C ALA A 36 -0.27 2.25 12.31
N ASN A 37 0.26 2.78 11.20
CA ASN A 37 0.93 4.07 11.16
C ASN A 37 0.02 5.23 11.55
N LEU A 38 -1.24 5.24 11.09
CA LEU A 38 -2.21 6.26 11.50
C LEU A 38 -2.51 6.18 13.00
N LEU A 39 -2.68 4.97 13.55
CA LEU A 39 -2.89 4.79 14.99
C LEU A 39 -1.68 5.24 15.81
N LEU A 40 -0.46 4.90 15.37
CA LEU A 40 0.78 5.35 16.02
C LEU A 40 0.90 6.87 16.00
N LEU A 41 0.60 7.50 14.86
CA LEU A 41 0.62 8.96 14.72
C LEU A 41 -0.41 9.64 15.63
N LEU A 42 -1.64 9.12 15.70
CA LEU A 42 -2.70 9.65 16.57
C LEU A 42 -2.36 9.46 18.06
N SER A 43 -1.60 8.42 18.38
CA SER A 43 -1.09 8.15 19.74
C SER A 43 0.16 8.95 20.12
N ASN A 44 0.58 9.92 19.28
CA ASN A 44 1.79 10.74 19.47
C ASN A 44 3.09 9.92 19.54
N THR A 45 3.16 8.77 18.89
CA THR A 45 4.39 7.98 18.78
C THR A 45 5.19 8.42 17.56
N ASN A 46 6.50 8.64 17.73
CA ASN A 46 7.43 8.99 16.66
C ASN A 46 7.95 7.74 15.92
N PHE A 47 7.13 6.71 15.79
CA PHE A 47 7.50 5.47 15.13
C PHE A 47 6.71 5.33 13.83
N TYR A 48 7.41 4.99 12.74
CA TYR A 48 6.84 4.81 11.40
C TYR A 48 7.19 3.43 10.86
N LEU A 49 6.19 2.71 10.38
CA LEU A 49 6.33 1.40 9.76
C LEU A 49 6.45 1.56 8.24
N LEU A 50 7.50 1.00 7.68
CA LEU A 50 7.70 0.91 6.23
C LEU A 50 6.64 0.01 5.56
N PHE A 51 6.56 0.00 4.24
CA PHE A 51 5.56 -0.73 3.44
C PHE A 51 4.11 -0.25 3.58
N SER A 52 3.89 0.91 4.13
CA SER A 52 2.57 1.52 4.22
C SER A 52 2.30 2.47 3.06
N ALA A 53 1.04 2.84 2.85
CA ALA A 53 0.70 3.97 1.99
C ALA A 53 1.11 5.28 2.68
N SER A 54 1.80 6.14 1.95
CA SER A 54 2.41 7.36 2.48
C SER A 54 1.43 8.52 2.59
N VAL A 55 0.52 8.67 1.62
CA VAL A 55 -0.44 9.79 1.57
C VAL A 55 -1.28 9.90 2.85
N PRO A 56 -1.91 8.83 3.38
CA PRO A 56 -2.68 8.92 4.61
C PRO A 56 -1.87 9.45 5.80
N TYR A 57 -0.62 8.99 5.92
CA TYR A 57 0.26 9.39 7.02
C TYR A 57 0.70 10.84 6.91
N TYR A 58 1.27 11.25 5.77
CA TYR A 58 1.78 12.60 5.58
C TYR A 58 0.67 13.65 5.52
N LEU A 59 -0.49 13.31 4.93
CA LEU A 59 -1.64 14.20 4.95
C LEU A 59 -2.07 14.53 6.39
N THR A 60 -2.08 13.52 7.26
CA THR A 60 -2.44 13.70 8.67
C THR A 60 -1.38 14.51 9.43
N ILE A 61 -0.08 14.28 9.17
CA ILE A 61 1.00 15.11 9.75
C ILE A 61 0.88 16.57 9.34
N LEU A 62 0.70 16.86 8.05
CA LEU A 62 0.58 18.22 7.53
C LEU A 62 -0.64 18.92 8.10
N ALA A 63 -1.78 18.25 8.15
CA ALA A 63 -3.01 18.79 8.73
C ALA A 63 -2.84 19.12 10.22
N ARG A 64 -2.17 18.22 10.96
CA ARG A 64 -1.87 18.42 12.39
C ARG A 64 -0.90 19.59 12.61
N GLY A 65 0.14 19.69 11.78
CA GLY A 65 1.07 20.83 11.81
C GLY A 65 0.36 22.15 11.53
N TYR A 66 -0.58 22.16 10.60
CA TYR A 66 -1.40 23.34 10.28
C TYR A 66 -2.34 23.71 11.44
N ASP A 67 -3.05 22.74 12.03
CA ASP A 67 -3.92 22.97 13.19
C ASP A 67 -3.12 23.61 14.34
N LEU A 68 -1.93 23.05 14.62
CA LEU A 68 -1.06 23.56 15.69
C LEU A 68 -0.56 24.97 15.41
N ALA A 69 -0.15 25.26 14.18
CA ALA A 69 0.38 26.58 13.79
C ALA A 69 -0.69 27.66 13.73
N ALA A 70 -1.90 27.34 13.23
CA ALA A 70 -2.97 28.31 13.03
C ALA A 70 -3.86 28.51 14.26
N PHE A 71 -4.09 27.48 15.07
CA PHE A 71 -5.10 27.49 16.14
C PHE A 71 -4.57 27.03 17.51
N GLY A 72 -3.31 26.64 17.61
CA GLY A 72 -2.76 26.02 18.81
C GLY A 72 -3.32 24.58 19.02
N ALA A 73 -3.08 24.01 20.19
CA ALA A 73 -3.46 22.62 20.49
C ALA A 73 -4.99 22.40 20.69
N VAL A 74 -5.80 23.48 20.64
CA VAL A 74 -7.23 23.44 20.99
C VAL A 74 -8.11 22.97 19.81
N ASN A 75 -7.71 23.28 18.58
CA ASN A 75 -8.50 22.95 17.38
C ASN A 75 -7.79 21.86 16.55
N GLN A 76 -8.49 20.79 16.22
CA GLN A 76 -7.99 19.65 15.43
C GLN A 76 -8.86 19.40 14.18
N THR A 77 -9.51 20.41 13.65
CA THR A 77 -10.48 20.28 12.55
C THR A 77 -9.83 19.69 11.29
N TYR A 78 -8.66 20.21 10.89
CA TYR A 78 -7.95 19.74 9.69
C TYR A 78 -7.36 18.34 9.90
N THR A 79 -6.88 18.04 11.12
CA THR A 79 -6.42 16.70 11.47
C THR A 79 -7.54 15.66 11.30
N TRP A 80 -8.73 15.92 11.82
CA TRP A 80 -9.86 14.99 11.67
C TRP A 80 -10.35 14.92 10.22
N ALA A 81 -10.33 16.01 9.46
CA ALA A 81 -10.62 15.99 8.03
C ALA A 81 -9.62 15.08 7.27
N ALA A 82 -8.32 15.21 7.57
CA ALA A 82 -7.29 14.37 6.98
C ALA A 82 -7.46 12.88 7.35
N VAL A 83 -7.83 12.59 8.60
CA VAL A 83 -8.15 11.21 9.04
C VAL A 83 -9.36 10.67 8.27
N ALA A 84 -10.40 11.48 8.06
CA ALA A 84 -11.57 11.05 7.27
C ALA A 84 -11.20 10.73 5.81
N VAL A 85 -10.39 11.58 5.16
CA VAL A 85 -9.86 11.31 3.80
C VAL A 85 -9.01 10.03 3.79
N SER A 86 -8.15 9.86 4.79
CA SER A 86 -7.33 8.65 4.94
C SER A 86 -8.17 7.40 5.11
N ALA A 87 -9.28 7.48 5.86
CA ALA A 87 -10.23 6.37 6.00
C ALA A 87 -10.89 5.98 4.67
N VAL A 88 -11.18 6.95 3.80
CA VAL A 88 -11.68 6.67 2.44
C VAL A 88 -10.63 5.92 1.61
N VAL A 89 -9.37 6.37 1.63
CA VAL A 89 -8.27 5.70 0.92
C VAL A 89 -8.08 4.27 1.42
N LEU A 90 -8.09 4.07 2.74
CA LEU A 90 -8.03 2.73 3.36
C LEU A 90 -9.22 1.86 2.96
N GLY A 91 -10.43 2.45 2.91
CA GLY A 91 -11.63 1.78 2.44
C GLY A 91 -11.51 1.29 0.99
N LEU A 92 -10.89 2.08 0.11
CA LEU A 92 -10.60 1.67 -1.28
C LEU A 92 -9.59 0.51 -1.33
N PHE A 93 -8.49 0.55 -0.56
CA PHE A 93 -7.55 -0.57 -0.48
C PHE A 93 -8.24 -1.85 0.02
N LEU A 94 -9.06 -1.74 1.07
CA LEU A 94 -9.84 -2.86 1.61
C LEU A 94 -10.81 -3.42 0.55
N LEU A 95 -11.53 -2.55 -0.15
CA LEU A 95 -12.45 -2.94 -1.23
C LEU A 95 -11.70 -3.70 -2.32
N PHE A 96 -10.57 -3.17 -2.82
CA PHE A 96 -9.79 -3.82 -3.87
C PHE A 96 -9.23 -5.16 -3.42
N TRP A 97 -8.78 -5.27 -2.17
CA TRP A 97 -8.35 -6.54 -1.60
C TRP A 97 -9.49 -7.55 -1.51
N LEU A 98 -10.68 -7.18 -1.00
CA LEU A 98 -11.85 -8.05 -0.92
C LEU A 98 -12.32 -8.52 -2.30
N MET A 99 -12.43 -7.59 -3.24
CA MET A 99 -12.89 -7.87 -4.60
C MET A 99 -11.86 -8.71 -5.38
N SER A 100 -10.56 -8.55 -5.09
CA SER A 100 -9.51 -9.37 -5.70
C SER A 100 -9.62 -10.86 -5.37
N LYS A 101 -10.28 -11.22 -4.26
CA LYS A 101 -10.57 -12.62 -3.90
C LYS A 101 -11.56 -13.26 -4.88
N LYS A 102 -12.51 -12.49 -5.41
CA LYS A 102 -13.50 -12.96 -6.39
C LYS A 102 -12.95 -12.87 -7.82
N ASN A 103 -12.27 -11.78 -8.14
CA ASN A 103 -11.71 -11.53 -9.46
C ASN A 103 -10.35 -10.84 -9.34
N SER A 104 -9.29 -11.50 -9.79
CA SER A 104 -7.91 -11.01 -9.73
C SER A 104 -7.68 -9.70 -10.51
N ASN A 105 -8.59 -9.31 -11.41
CA ASN A 105 -8.50 -8.02 -12.11
C ASN A 105 -8.57 -6.82 -11.16
N TRP A 106 -9.15 -6.99 -9.97
CA TRP A 106 -9.20 -5.95 -8.94
C TRP A 106 -7.83 -5.62 -8.31
N LEU A 107 -6.79 -6.39 -8.64
CA LEU A 107 -5.41 -6.01 -8.32
C LEU A 107 -4.93 -4.79 -9.15
N VAL A 108 -5.51 -4.56 -10.34
CA VAL A 108 -5.14 -3.43 -11.21
C VAL A 108 -5.47 -2.08 -10.56
N PRO A 109 -6.72 -1.81 -10.14
CA PRO A 109 -7.01 -0.56 -9.43
C PRO A 109 -6.24 -0.43 -8.10
N GLY A 110 -5.92 -1.54 -7.43
CA GLY A 110 -5.04 -1.53 -6.26
C GLY A 110 -3.62 -1.05 -6.60
N LEU A 111 -3.05 -1.53 -7.71
CA LEU A 111 -1.76 -1.06 -8.23
C LEU A 111 -1.82 0.43 -8.63
N VAL A 112 -2.89 0.87 -9.29
CA VAL A 112 -3.05 2.28 -9.71
C VAL A 112 -3.13 3.20 -8.49
N LEU A 113 -3.92 2.83 -7.47
CA LEU A 113 -4.04 3.60 -6.24
C LEU A 113 -2.69 3.69 -5.50
N PHE A 114 -1.97 2.57 -5.37
CA PHE A 114 -0.65 2.56 -4.73
C PHE A 114 0.42 3.28 -5.57
N GLY A 115 0.34 3.20 -6.90
CA GLY A 115 1.19 3.95 -7.80
C GLY A 115 0.98 5.47 -7.67
N PHE A 116 -0.27 5.91 -7.51
CA PHE A 116 -0.60 7.31 -7.22
C PHE A 116 -0.02 7.74 -5.86
N ASP A 117 -0.17 6.93 -4.82
CA ASP A 117 0.43 7.15 -3.51
C ASP A 117 1.96 7.32 -3.61
N SER A 118 2.62 6.44 -4.36
CA SER A 118 4.07 6.49 -4.60
C SER A 118 4.49 7.75 -5.35
N LEU A 119 3.69 8.21 -6.32
CA LEU A 119 3.93 9.47 -7.02
C LEU A 119 3.81 10.66 -6.07
N CYS A 120 2.79 10.67 -5.22
CA CYS A 120 2.64 11.69 -4.18
C CYS A 120 3.85 11.73 -3.24
N LEU A 121 4.35 10.56 -2.80
CA LEU A 121 5.56 10.47 -1.98
C LEU A 121 6.76 11.11 -2.69
N LEU A 122 6.98 10.79 -3.98
CA LEU A 122 8.06 11.39 -4.79
C LEU A 122 7.94 12.92 -4.85
N LEU A 123 6.74 13.45 -5.07
CA LEU A 123 6.49 14.89 -5.09
C LEU A 123 6.75 15.52 -3.71
N MET A 124 6.33 14.88 -2.63
CA MET A 124 6.60 15.34 -1.27
C MET A 124 8.11 15.38 -0.98
N CYS A 125 8.86 14.34 -1.35
CA CYS A 125 10.32 14.31 -1.21
C CYS A 125 10.98 15.47 -1.95
N ARG A 126 10.49 15.78 -3.16
CA ARG A 126 11.07 16.86 -4.00
C ARG A 126 10.74 18.26 -3.50
N PHE A 127 9.49 18.49 -3.08
CA PHE A 127 8.98 19.85 -2.83
C PHE A 127 8.86 20.21 -1.34
N ILE A 128 8.69 19.23 -0.46
CA ILE A 128 8.45 19.45 0.97
C ILE A 128 9.68 19.08 1.80
N PHE A 129 10.28 17.91 1.57
CA PHE A 129 11.41 17.43 2.38
C PHE A 129 12.78 17.90 1.87
N GLY A 130 12.82 18.56 0.70
CA GLY A 130 14.07 19.11 0.15
C GLY A 130 15.06 18.07 -0.38
N GLY A 131 14.71 16.79 -0.41
CA GLY A 131 15.57 15.72 -0.91
C GLY A 131 15.00 14.33 -0.76
N PHE A 132 15.71 13.34 -1.32
CA PHE A 132 15.28 11.92 -1.31
C PHE A 132 16.01 11.09 -0.24
N ALA A 133 17.06 11.64 0.40
CA ALA A 133 17.94 10.85 1.26
C ALA A 133 17.20 10.20 2.44
N ASP A 134 16.36 10.96 3.14
CA ASP A 134 15.63 10.49 4.31
C ASP A 134 14.48 9.53 3.97
N SER A 135 14.00 9.58 2.72
CA SER A 135 12.88 8.77 2.23
C SER A 135 13.32 7.64 1.28
N LEU A 136 14.63 7.44 1.09
CA LEU A 136 15.15 6.48 0.12
C LEU A 136 14.65 5.06 0.39
N LEU A 137 14.65 4.64 1.66
CA LEU A 137 14.20 3.31 2.04
C LEU A 137 12.70 3.13 1.77
N ASP A 138 11.90 4.15 2.08
CA ASP A 138 10.46 4.13 1.82
C ASP A 138 10.16 4.06 0.31
N LEU A 139 10.88 4.83 -0.49
CA LEU A 139 10.79 4.76 -1.97
C LEU A 139 11.18 3.39 -2.53
N CYS A 140 12.23 2.75 -1.99
CA CYS A 140 12.60 1.39 -2.37
C CYS A 140 11.49 0.40 -2.04
N MET A 141 10.84 0.54 -0.87
CA MET A 141 9.73 -0.31 -0.46
C MET A 141 8.49 -0.10 -1.34
N HIS A 142 8.20 1.16 -1.72
CA HIS A 142 7.15 1.46 -2.70
C HIS A 142 7.42 0.80 -4.05
N GLY A 143 8.66 0.88 -4.55
CA GLY A 143 9.08 0.18 -5.76
C GLY A 143 8.89 -1.34 -5.67
N TRP A 144 9.23 -1.94 -4.52
CA TRP A 144 9.00 -3.36 -4.27
C TRP A 144 7.51 -3.74 -4.34
N VAL A 145 6.63 -3.00 -3.65
CA VAL A 145 5.17 -3.25 -3.66
C VAL A 145 4.60 -3.13 -5.07
N ILE A 146 4.99 -2.10 -5.83
CA ILE A 146 4.59 -1.94 -7.24
C ILE A 146 5.03 -3.14 -8.08
N TYR A 147 6.28 -3.59 -7.91
CA TYR A 147 6.81 -4.76 -8.61
C TYR A 147 5.99 -6.03 -8.29
N GLU A 148 5.75 -6.33 -7.01
CA GLU A 148 4.96 -7.49 -6.57
C GLU A 148 3.54 -7.47 -7.13
N LEU A 149 2.85 -6.32 -7.09
CA LEU A 149 1.51 -6.17 -7.67
C LEU A 149 1.53 -6.35 -9.19
N ALA A 150 2.52 -5.79 -9.89
CA ALA A 150 2.65 -5.93 -11.34
C ALA A 150 2.91 -7.39 -11.76
N VAL A 151 3.77 -8.12 -11.01
CA VAL A 151 4.02 -9.56 -11.23
C VAL A 151 2.75 -10.36 -11.01
N SER A 152 2.00 -10.06 -9.95
CA SER A 152 0.75 -10.75 -9.61
C SER A 152 -0.35 -10.52 -10.65
N ILE A 153 -0.44 -9.32 -11.22
CA ILE A 153 -1.37 -9.00 -12.32
C ILE A 153 -1.00 -9.78 -13.60
N ARG A 154 0.30 -9.86 -13.92
CA ARG A 154 0.77 -10.66 -15.07
C ARG A 154 0.45 -12.14 -14.87
N ALA A 155 0.64 -12.67 -13.66
CA ALA A 155 0.29 -14.04 -13.31
C ALA A 155 -1.21 -14.30 -13.46
N ALA A 156 -2.06 -13.37 -13.00
CA ALA A 156 -3.50 -13.45 -13.14
C ALA A 156 -3.95 -13.49 -14.62
N ARG A 157 -3.30 -12.71 -15.49
CA ARG A 157 -3.55 -12.76 -16.95
C ARG A 157 -3.16 -14.12 -17.52
N ARG A 158 -1.98 -14.66 -17.16
CA ARG A 158 -1.52 -15.97 -17.63
C ARG A 158 -2.48 -17.10 -17.25
N LEU A 159 -3.02 -17.06 -16.00
CA LEU A 159 -4.02 -18.03 -15.55
C LEU A 159 -5.31 -17.94 -16.37
N ARG A 160 -5.79 -16.73 -16.64
CA ARG A 160 -7.00 -16.51 -17.42
C ARG A 160 -6.85 -16.98 -18.88
N ASP A 161 -5.69 -16.72 -19.46
CA ASP A 161 -5.41 -17.04 -20.87
C ASP A 161 -5.00 -18.51 -21.06
N GLY A 162 -4.93 -19.33 -19.99
CA GLY A 162 -4.49 -20.73 -20.02
C GLY A 162 -3.02 -20.91 -20.43
N ALA A 163 -2.22 -19.85 -20.38
CA ALA A 163 -0.83 -19.84 -20.85
C ALA A 163 0.14 -20.32 -19.75
N TYR A 164 -0.02 -21.57 -19.31
CA TYR A 164 0.83 -22.23 -18.32
C TYR A 164 1.16 -23.67 -18.74
N LYS A 165 2.25 -24.22 -18.18
CA LYS A 165 2.62 -25.62 -18.36
C LYS A 165 1.67 -26.54 -17.57
N VAL A 166 1.16 -27.56 -18.21
CA VAL A 166 0.34 -28.61 -17.59
C VAL A 166 1.25 -29.66 -16.99
#